data_00086e57d5d47b70ee40535a77171f38
#
_entry.id   00086e57d5d47b70ee40535a77171f38
#
_cell.length_a   1.000
_cell.length_b   1.000
_cell.length_c   1.000
_cell.angle_alpha   90.00
_cell.angle_beta   90.00
_cell.angle_gamma   90.00
#
_symmetry.space_group_name_H-M   'P 1'
#
loop_
_entity.id
_entity.type
_entity.pdbx_description
1 polymer ?
#
loop_
_entity_poly.entity_id
_entity_poly.type
_entity_poly.pdbx_seq_one_letter_code
_entity_poly.pdbx_strand_id
1 'polypeptide(L)'
;VIEIPLRKGIKDSAFIDTLTFTIKKETIDIVKGICLDDSQYIAAYSEILIDIFGFGVTEHLGKGRYFYKAFYRLGDEKAEYGTLHIGGQRETVLVELTGTGCQAAKSGWEQRLYSFLNQSVRPQITRIDCAHDFFNGEYTPEQALIDHNNGLFNRSNCKPKSELRGTAWREEDYSGKTFYVGRRGSSKLTRIYEKGRQLGDKDSPWVRFEVEFRNRDCV
;
A
#
# COMPACT_ATOMS: atom_id res chain seq x y z
N VAL A 1 22.36 6.89 -11.09
CA VAL A 1 22.23 5.55 -10.49
C VAL A 1 20.95 5.58 -9.67
N ILE A 2 19.90 4.94 -10.15
CA ILE A 2 18.68 4.74 -9.34
C ILE A 2 19.08 3.65 -8.33
N GLU A 3 19.27 4.02 -7.07
CA GLU A 3 19.37 3.03 -6.01
C GLU A 3 18.00 2.34 -5.94
N ILE A 4 17.93 1.13 -6.47
CA ILE A 4 16.76 0.28 -6.29
C ILE A 4 16.72 -0.05 -4.81
N PRO A 5 15.67 0.38 -4.07
CA PRO A 5 15.56 0.08 -2.65
C PRO A 5 15.71 -1.41 -2.44
N LEU A 6 16.42 -1.80 -1.39
CA LEU A 6 16.64 -3.19 -1.00
C LEU A 6 15.32 -3.95 -1.13
N ARG A 7 15.31 -4.94 -2.02
CA ARG A 7 14.16 -5.75 -2.37
C ARG A 7 13.70 -6.52 -1.14
N LYS A 8 12.78 -5.93 -0.38
CA LYS A 8 12.06 -6.69 0.65
C LYS A 8 11.28 -7.77 -0.10
N GLY A 9 11.35 -9.00 0.34
CA GLY A 9 10.61 -10.11 -0.25
C GLY A 9 11.44 -11.09 -1.09
N ILE A 10 12.75 -10.91 -1.27
CA ILE A 10 13.60 -11.92 -1.94
C ILE A 10 13.51 -13.29 -1.25
N LYS A 11 13.27 -13.31 0.07
CA LYS A 11 13.14 -14.52 0.88
C LYS A 11 11.70 -14.80 1.31
N ASP A 12 10.77 -13.87 1.10
CA ASP A 12 9.39 -13.97 1.53
C ASP A 12 8.51 -14.31 0.33
N SER A 13 7.53 -15.17 0.54
CA SER A 13 6.54 -15.53 -0.49
C SER A 13 5.60 -14.37 -0.85
N ALA A 14 5.47 -13.38 0.03
CA ALA A 14 4.72 -12.14 -0.20
C ALA A 14 5.13 -11.04 0.78
N PHE A 15 4.90 -9.79 0.43
CA PHE A 15 5.11 -8.61 1.26
C PHE A 15 4.01 -7.58 1.06
N ILE A 16 3.86 -6.66 2.01
CA ILE A 16 2.90 -5.55 1.89
C ILE A 16 3.55 -4.43 1.06
N ASP A 17 2.92 -4.10 -0.07
CA ASP A 17 3.36 -3.03 -0.97
C ASP A 17 2.72 -1.69 -0.62
N THR A 18 1.42 -1.67 -0.29
CA THR A 18 0.69 -0.45 0.09
C THR A 18 -0.24 -0.76 1.25
N LEU A 19 -0.43 0.18 2.15
CA LEU A 19 -1.30 0.03 3.31
C LEU A 19 -2.09 1.30 3.58
N THR A 20 -3.39 1.15 3.86
CA THR A 20 -4.24 2.22 4.36
C THR A 20 -5.10 1.70 5.50
N PHE A 21 -5.08 2.41 6.63
CA PHE A 21 -5.91 2.06 7.78
C PHE A 21 -6.52 3.29 8.45
N THR A 22 -7.60 3.07 9.17
CA THR A 22 -8.25 4.10 10.00
C THR A 22 -8.37 3.62 11.43
N ILE A 23 -8.31 4.55 12.37
CA ILE A 23 -8.57 4.36 13.79
C ILE A 23 -9.37 5.56 14.32
N LYS A 24 -9.96 5.44 15.49
CA LYS A 24 -10.55 6.60 16.15
C LYS A 24 -9.48 7.54 16.72
N LYS A 25 -9.74 8.86 16.68
CA LYS A 25 -8.83 9.89 17.20
C LYS A 25 -8.45 9.63 18.66
N GLU A 26 -9.42 9.24 19.49
CA GLU A 26 -9.24 8.91 20.90
C GLU A 26 -8.34 7.70 21.20
N THR A 27 -7.95 6.93 20.18
CA THR A 27 -6.99 5.84 20.36
C THR A 27 -5.72 6.30 21.05
N ILE A 28 -5.26 7.52 20.72
CA ILE A 28 -4.03 8.07 21.29
C ILE A 28 -4.13 8.30 22.80
N ASP A 29 -5.29 8.74 23.28
CA ASP A 29 -5.54 9.00 24.69
C ASP A 29 -5.45 7.70 25.49
N ILE A 30 -5.96 6.60 24.93
CA ILE A 30 -5.91 5.26 25.53
C ILE A 30 -4.47 4.71 25.52
N VAL A 31 -3.80 4.78 24.37
CA VAL A 31 -2.44 4.23 24.20
C VAL A 31 -1.43 4.99 25.04
N LYS A 32 -1.57 6.31 25.17
CA LYS A 32 -0.68 7.16 26.00
C LYS A 32 -1.14 7.24 27.46
N GLY A 33 -2.38 6.87 27.79
CA GLY A 33 -2.94 6.98 29.12
C GLY A 33 -3.16 8.42 29.60
N ILE A 34 -3.30 9.37 28.66
CA ILE A 34 -3.48 10.80 28.93
C ILE A 34 -4.53 11.38 27.98
N CYS A 35 -5.22 12.42 28.43
CA CYS A 35 -6.12 13.19 27.57
C CYS A 35 -5.34 14.32 26.89
N LEU A 36 -5.34 14.36 25.56
CA LEU A 36 -4.61 15.34 24.77
C LEU A 36 -5.56 16.47 24.30
N ASP A 37 -5.01 17.68 24.16
CA ASP A 37 -5.67 18.75 23.42
C ASP A 37 -5.45 18.58 21.89
N ASP A 38 -6.21 19.34 21.09
CA ASP A 38 -6.16 19.21 19.62
C ASP A 38 -4.77 19.49 19.02
N SER A 39 -3.94 20.30 19.68
CA SER A 39 -2.59 20.63 19.21
C SER A 39 -1.58 19.50 19.42
N GLN A 40 -1.81 18.68 20.43
CA GLN A 40 -0.91 17.59 20.85
C GLN A 40 -1.10 16.30 20.06
N TYR A 41 -2.29 16.10 19.46
CA TYR A 41 -2.59 14.86 18.74
C TYR A 41 -1.61 14.54 17.60
N ILE A 42 -1.22 15.54 16.81
CA ILE A 42 -0.31 15.33 15.67
C ILE A 42 1.07 14.88 16.14
N ALA A 43 1.62 15.52 17.18
CA ALA A 43 2.90 15.12 17.75
C ALA A 43 2.84 13.70 18.34
N ALA A 44 1.78 13.38 19.07
CA ALA A 44 1.58 12.06 19.67
C ALA A 44 1.41 10.96 18.61
N TYR A 45 0.66 11.21 17.53
CA TYR A 45 0.60 10.27 16.40
C TYR A 45 1.93 10.13 15.70
N SER A 46 2.67 11.23 15.49
CA SER A 46 4.00 11.19 14.90
C SER A 46 4.94 10.29 15.68
N GLU A 47 4.98 10.40 17.01
CA GLU A 47 5.79 9.54 17.89
C GLU A 47 5.43 8.05 17.71
N ILE A 48 4.14 7.70 17.74
CA ILE A 48 3.70 6.32 17.55
C ILE A 48 4.08 5.80 16.15
N LEU A 49 3.93 6.61 15.10
CA LEU A 49 4.30 6.20 13.74
C LEU A 49 5.81 6.01 13.61
N ILE A 50 6.63 6.83 14.29
CA ILE A 50 8.09 6.63 14.40
C ILE A 50 8.40 5.29 15.08
N ASP A 51 7.69 4.96 16.16
CA ASP A 51 7.87 3.69 16.86
C ASP A 51 7.48 2.50 16.01
N ILE A 52 6.45 2.61 15.18
CA ILE A 52 5.98 1.54 14.31
C ILE A 52 6.84 1.45 13.04
N PHE A 53 6.98 2.53 12.30
CA PHE A 53 7.53 2.54 10.94
C PHE A 53 8.98 3.06 10.85
N GLY A 54 9.44 3.86 11.83
CA GLY A 54 10.74 4.51 11.81
C GLY A 54 10.73 5.91 11.22
N PHE A 55 9.57 6.42 10.81
CA PHE A 55 9.36 7.78 10.33
C PHE A 55 8.01 8.32 10.82
N GLY A 56 7.87 9.63 10.87
CA GLY A 56 6.70 10.32 11.40
C GLY A 56 6.21 11.45 10.53
N VAL A 57 5.48 12.37 11.13
CA VAL A 57 4.96 13.58 10.49
C VAL A 57 6.09 14.58 10.26
N THR A 58 6.21 15.09 9.02
CA THR A 58 7.25 16.06 8.65
C THR A 58 6.68 17.42 8.23
N GLU A 59 5.49 17.46 7.65
CA GLU A 59 4.94 18.68 7.08
C GLU A 59 3.42 18.68 7.07
N HIS A 60 2.82 19.84 7.31
CA HIS A 60 1.39 20.07 7.11
C HIS A 60 1.14 20.44 5.64
N LEU A 61 0.40 19.60 4.92
CA LEU A 61 0.13 19.74 3.49
C LEU A 61 -1.14 20.56 3.17
N GLY A 62 -1.84 21.06 4.21
CA GLY A 62 -2.99 21.93 4.07
C GLY A 62 -4.33 21.23 4.24
N LYS A 63 -5.34 21.63 3.41
CA LYS A 63 -6.71 21.15 3.51
C LYS A 63 -6.81 19.67 3.20
N GLY A 64 -7.40 18.90 4.11
CA GLY A 64 -7.51 17.45 4.03
C GLY A 64 -8.30 16.93 2.82
N ARG A 65 -8.09 15.65 2.52
CA ARG A 65 -8.82 14.86 1.51
C ARG A 65 -9.83 13.95 2.21
N TYR A 66 -10.71 13.31 1.47
CA TYR A 66 -11.67 12.30 1.98
C TYR A 66 -12.54 12.81 3.14
N PHE A 67 -12.92 14.10 3.12
CA PHE A 67 -13.66 14.81 4.18
C PHE A 67 -12.90 15.02 5.49
N TYR A 68 -11.60 14.78 5.55
CA TYR A 68 -10.73 15.22 6.65
C TYR A 68 -10.44 16.71 6.54
N LYS A 69 -10.21 17.38 7.68
CA LYS A 69 -9.94 18.83 7.73
C LYS A 69 -8.49 19.17 7.37
N ALA A 70 -7.56 18.32 7.76
CA ALA A 70 -6.13 18.51 7.53
C ALA A 70 -5.44 17.19 7.15
N PHE A 71 -4.34 17.29 6.43
CA PHE A 71 -3.48 16.16 6.18
C PHE A 71 -2.01 16.56 6.24
N TYR A 72 -1.17 15.59 6.54
CA TYR A 72 0.23 15.75 6.84
C TYR A 72 1.05 14.73 6.05
N ARG A 73 2.25 15.12 5.64
CA ARG A 73 3.23 14.22 5.06
C ARG A 73 3.82 13.32 6.14
N LEU A 74 3.97 12.04 5.81
CA LEU A 74 4.79 11.08 6.55
C LEU A 74 6.06 10.83 5.78
N GLY A 75 7.21 10.88 6.44
CA GLY A 75 8.47 10.66 5.76
C GLY A 75 9.67 11.14 6.56
N ASP A 76 10.71 11.48 5.82
CA ASP A 76 11.90 12.15 6.32
C ASP A 76 12.24 13.36 5.42
N GLU A 77 13.42 13.95 5.62
CA GLU A 77 13.88 15.09 4.82
C GLU A 77 14.08 14.76 3.34
N LYS A 78 14.20 13.48 2.99
CA LYS A 78 14.57 13.01 1.64
C LYS A 78 13.39 12.53 0.83
N ALA A 79 12.35 11.97 1.49
CA ALA A 79 11.26 11.31 0.78
C ALA A 79 9.92 11.36 1.52
N GLU A 80 8.84 11.32 0.75
CA GLU A 80 7.49 11.09 1.21
C GLU A 80 7.21 9.59 1.23
N TYR A 81 6.80 9.08 2.39
CA TYR A 81 6.49 7.68 2.61
C TYR A 81 4.99 7.41 2.75
N GLY A 82 4.21 8.46 2.95
CA GLY A 82 2.77 8.37 3.12
C GLY A 82 2.14 9.65 3.62
N THR A 83 0.89 9.55 4.07
CA THR A 83 0.14 10.67 4.61
C THR A 83 -0.67 10.28 5.85
N LEU A 84 -0.86 11.24 6.75
CA LEU A 84 -1.78 11.16 7.88
C LEU A 84 -2.86 12.20 7.71
N HIS A 85 -4.14 11.80 7.84
CA HIS A 85 -5.29 12.68 7.74
C HIS A 85 -6.06 12.69 9.05
N ILE A 86 -6.48 13.88 9.50
CA ILE A 86 -7.16 14.07 10.79
C ILE A 86 -8.20 15.18 10.74
N GLY A 87 -9.16 15.12 11.68
CA GLY A 87 -10.22 16.11 11.84
C GLY A 87 -11.41 15.86 10.92
N GLY A 88 -12.60 15.88 11.48
CA GLY A 88 -13.82 15.49 10.77
C GLY A 88 -13.95 13.97 10.59
N GLN A 89 -14.62 13.53 9.54
CA GLN A 89 -14.77 12.11 9.16
C GLN A 89 -15.10 11.19 10.36
N ARG A 90 -16.10 11.58 11.17
CA ARG A 90 -16.54 10.82 12.36
C ARG A 90 -15.44 10.59 13.39
N GLU A 91 -14.57 11.57 13.60
CA GLU A 91 -13.44 11.50 14.54
C GLU A 91 -12.52 10.30 14.28
N THR A 92 -12.24 10.00 13.02
CA THR A 92 -11.22 9.03 12.63
C THR A 92 -9.92 9.72 12.25
N VAL A 93 -8.84 8.96 12.32
CA VAL A 93 -7.54 9.28 11.74
C VAL A 93 -7.27 8.25 10.66
N LEU A 94 -6.85 8.70 9.49
CA LEU A 94 -6.47 7.85 8.36
C LEU A 94 -4.96 7.93 8.16
N VAL A 95 -4.32 6.78 8.01
CA VAL A 95 -2.91 6.65 7.64
C VAL A 95 -2.82 5.91 6.32
N GLU A 96 -2.13 6.49 5.35
CA GLU A 96 -1.84 5.89 4.06
C GLU A 96 -0.32 5.75 3.91
N LEU A 97 0.17 4.53 3.66
CA LEU A 97 1.55 4.26 3.30
C LEU A 97 1.65 3.91 1.82
N THR A 98 2.58 4.55 1.14
CA THR A 98 2.95 4.23 -0.25
C THR A 98 3.82 2.97 -0.30
N GLY A 99 4.07 2.43 -1.51
CA GLY A 99 5.02 1.34 -1.70
C GLY A 99 6.43 1.69 -1.20
N THR A 100 6.86 2.91 -1.44
CA THR A 100 8.14 3.41 -0.89
C THR A 100 8.10 3.44 0.64
N GLY A 101 6.98 3.87 1.23
CA GLY A 101 6.80 3.91 2.69
C GLY A 101 6.84 2.52 3.33
N CYS A 102 6.15 1.54 2.75
CA CYS A 102 6.20 0.16 3.24
C CYS A 102 7.60 -0.44 3.14
N GLN A 103 8.35 -0.11 2.09
CA GLN A 103 9.74 -0.57 1.91
C GLN A 103 10.74 0.14 2.83
N ALA A 104 10.54 1.45 3.09
CA ALA A 104 11.39 2.24 3.98
C ALA A 104 11.15 1.93 5.46
N ALA A 105 9.99 1.37 5.79
CA ALA A 105 9.63 1.06 7.17
C ALA A 105 10.62 0.08 7.82
N LYS A 106 10.97 0.35 9.08
CA LYS A 106 11.93 -0.46 9.83
C LYS A 106 11.46 -1.91 10.00
N SER A 107 12.38 -2.85 9.97
CA SER A 107 12.08 -4.29 10.05
C SER A 107 11.15 -4.62 11.23
N GLY A 108 10.16 -5.49 11.00
CA GLY A 108 9.16 -5.90 11.99
C GLY A 108 8.05 -4.87 12.25
N TRP A 109 7.89 -3.89 11.33
CA TRP A 109 6.82 -2.90 11.45
C TRP A 109 5.42 -3.53 11.40
N GLU A 110 5.25 -4.62 10.68
CA GLU A 110 3.98 -5.33 10.55
C GLU A 110 3.50 -5.82 11.93
N GLN A 111 4.39 -6.40 12.72
CA GLN A 111 4.07 -6.89 14.06
C GLN A 111 3.78 -5.74 15.04
N ARG A 112 4.54 -4.63 14.94
CA ARG A 112 4.28 -3.44 15.77
C ARG A 112 2.95 -2.79 15.42
N LEU A 113 2.64 -2.68 14.12
CA LEU A 113 1.35 -2.18 13.66
C LEU A 113 0.20 -3.07 14.14
N TYR A 114 0.32 -4.39 14.00
CA TYR A 114 -0.68 -5.33 14.50
C TYR A 114 -0.94 -5.14 16.01
N SER A 115 0.12 -5.03 16.80
CA SER A 115 0.00 -4.77 18.24
C SER A 115 -0.68 -3.43 18.56
N PHE A 116 -0.36 -2.39 17.79
CA PHE A 116 -1.00 -1.07 17.92
C PHE A 116 -2.48 -1.12 17.54
N LEU A 117 -2.83 -1.75 16.42
CA LEU A 117 -4.22 -1.84 15.98
C LEU A 117 -5.08 -2.63 16.98
N ASN A 118 -4.54 -3.67 17.60
CA ASN A 118 -5.27 -4.43 18.65
C ASN A 118 -5.60 -3.61 19.91
N GLN A 119 -4.86 -2.52 20.16
CA GLN A 119 -5.12 -1.59 21.26
C GLN A 119 -5.92 -0.37 20.81
N SER A 120 -6.15 -0.23 19.51
CA SER A 120 -6.82 0.94 18.93
C SER A 120 -8.34 0.85 19.03
N VAL A 121 -9.00 2.01 19.06
CA VAL A 121 -10.46 2.12 19.04
C VAL A 121 -10.94 2.01 17.59
N ARG A 122 -11.75 1.00 17.31
CA ARG A 122 -12.33 0.71 15.98
C ARG A 122 -11.28 0.75 14.85
N PRO A 123 -10.21 -0.03 14.95
CA PRO A 123 -9.24 -0.13 13.88
C PRO A 123 -9.87 -0.77 12.64
N GLN A 124 -9.49 -0.26 11.48
CA GLN A 124 -9.92 -0.84 10.22
C GLN A 124 -8.82 -0.68 9.17
N ILE A 125 -8.35 -1.77 8.61
CA ILE A 125 -7.56 -1.74 7.39
C ILE A 125 -8.54 -1.53 6.24
N THR A 126 -8.40 -0.42 5.52
CA THR A 126 -9.30 -0.05 4.42
C THR A 126 -8.73 -0.42 3.06
N ARG A 127 -7.40 -0.58 2.98
CA ARG A 127 -6.67 -1.10 1.83
C ARG A 127 -5.38 -1.78 2.27
N ILE A 128 -5.08 -2.91 1.66
CA ILE A 128 -3.80 -3.57 1.74
C ILE A 128 -3.46 -4.18 0.38
N ASP A 129 -2.29 -3.85 -0.15
CA ASP A 129 -1.78 -4.42 -1.38
C ASP A 129 -0.66 -5.39 -1.01
N CYS A 130 -0.87 -6.68 -1.29
CA CYS A 130 0.11 -7.74 -1.09
C CYS A 130 0.78 -8.05 -2.42
N ALA A 131 2.09 -8.11 -2.44
CA ALA A 131 2.86 -8.31 -3.65
C ALA A 131 3.86 -9.47 -3.53
N HIS A 132 4.15 -10.09 -4.67
CA HIS A 132 5.24 -11.03 -4.89
C HIS A 132 6.01 -10.62 -6.14
N ASP A 133 7.34 -10.70 -6.09
CA ASP A 133 8.22 -10.30 -7.17
C ASP A 133 8.89 -11.52 -7.85
N PHE A 134 8.73 -11.61 -9.15
CA PHE A 134 9.41 -12.54 -10.04
C PHE A 134 10.57 -11.80 -10.73
N PHE A 135 11.80 -12.05 -10.29
CA PHE A 135 12.94 -11.25 -10.73
C PHE A 135 13.56 -11.73 -12.04
N ASN A 136 13.35 -12.98 -12.41
CA ASN A 136 13.96 -13.60 -13.58
C ASN A 136 12.94 -13.94 -14.68
N GLY A 137 11.73 -13.35 -14.61
CA GLY A 137 10.70 -13.59 -15.62
C GLY A 137 9.99 -14.93 -15.52
N GLU A 138 10.00 -15.55 -14.33
CA GLU A 138 9.34 -16.85 -14.08
C GLU A 138 7.82 -16.79 -14.30
N TYR A 139 7.24 -15.60 -14.20
CA TYR A 139 5.83 -15.35 -14.45
C TYR A 139 5.66 -14.02 -15.19
N THR A 140 4.76 -13.97 -16.17
CA THR A 140 4.56 -12.79 -17.03
C THR A 140 3.10 -12.40 -17.13
N PRO A 141 2.77 -11.17 -17.56
CA PRO A 141 1.40 -10.78 -17.85
C PRO A 141 0.70 -11.66 -18.90
N GLU A 142 1.46 -12.20 -19.88
CA GLU A 142 0.96 -13.13 -20.89
C GLU A 142 0.63 -14.49 -20.28
N GLN A 143 1.49 -15.01 -19.41
CA GLN A 143 1.20 -16.25 -18.70
C GLN A 143 -0.03 -16.10 -17.82
N ALA A 144 -0.18 -14.96 -17.15
CA ALA A 144 -1.38 -14.66 -16.35
C ALA A 144 -2.66 -14.63 -17.19
N LEU A 145 -2.59 -14.13 -18.43
CA LEU A 145 -3.72 -14.19 -19.38
C LEU A 145 -4.08 -15.63 -19.76
N ILE A 146 -3.06 -16.48 -20.02
CA ILE A 146 -3.27 -17.92 -20.30
C ILE A 146 -3.93 -18.58 -19.09
N ASP A 147 -3.40 -18.38 -17.89
CA ASP A 147 -3.92 -18.93 -16.64
C ASP A 147 -5.35 -18.48 -16.36
N HIS A 148 -5.67 -17.21 -16.64
CA HIS A 148 -7.01 -16.69 -16.53
C HIS A 148 -7.96 -17.39 -17.53
N ASN A 149 -7.52 -17.64 -18.74
CA ASN A 149 -8.33 -18.36 -19.75
C ASN A 149 -8.55 -19.83 -19.34
N ASN A 150 -7.59 -20.43 -18.68
CA ASN A 150 -7.67 -21.77 -18.14
C ASN A 150 -8.44 -21.87 -16.81
N GLY A 151 -8.95 -20.74 -16.28
CA GLY A 151 -9.79 -20.68 -15.10
C GLY A 151 -9.05 -20.67 -13.75
N LEU A 152 -7.71 -20.51 -13.72
CA LEU A 152 -6.94 -20.49 -12.47
C LEU A 152 -7.29 -19.30 -11.56
N PHE A 153 -7.88 -18.25 -12.12
CA PHE A 153 -8.39 -17.09 -11.35
C PHE A 153 -9.87 -17.20 -10.99
N ASN A 154 -10.55 -18.30 -11.34
CA ASN A 154 -11.97 -18.46 -11.07
C ASN A 154 -12.23 -18.54 -9.57
N ARG A 155 -13.32 -17.91 -9.13
CA ARG A 155 -13.88 -18.05 -7.78
C ARG A 155 -15.29 -18.65 -7.90
N SER A 156 -15.53 -19.78 -7.24
CA SER A 156 -16.85 -20.43 -7.21
C SER A 156 -17.47 -20.57 -8.63
N ASN A 157 -16.72 -21.09 -9.58
CA ASN A 157 -17.09 -21.25 -11.00
C ASN A 157 -17.38 -19.93 -11.76
N CYS A 158 -17.11 -18.78 -11.17
CA CYS A 158 -17.23 -17.49 -11.85
C CYS A 158 -15.89 -17.01 -12.35
N LYS A 159 -15.76 -16.79 -13.66
CA LYS A 159 -14.59 -16.18 -14.30
C LYS A 159 -14.60 -14.66 -14.02
N PRO A 160 -13.57 -14.10 -13.34
CA PRO A 160 -13.50 -12.67 -13.10
C PRO A 160 -13.27 -11.92 -14.42
N LYS A 161 -13.68 -10.66 -14.50
CA LYS A 161 -13.31 -9.78 -15.60
C LYS A 161 -11.81 -9.54 -15.61
N SER A 162 -11.22 -9.41 -16.80
CA SER A 162 -9.82 -9.11 -16.96
C SER A 162 -9.59 -8.06 -18.05
N GLU A 163 -8.45 -7.41 -17.98
CA GLU A 163 -8.03 -6.40 -18.95
C GLU A 163 -6.50 -6.46 -19.10
N LEU A 164 -6.00 -6.54 -20.35
CA LEU A 164 -4.59 -6.40 -20.65
C LEU A 164 -4.33 -4.99 -21.18
N ARG A 165 -3.41 -4.26 -20.55
CA ARG A 165 -2.95 -2.93 -20.95
C ARG A 165 -1.49 -2.95 -21.35
N GLY A 166 -1.05 -1.91 -22.07
CA GLY A 166 0.33 -1.78 -22.53
C GLY A 166 0.62 -2.68 -23.72
N THR A 167 -0.39 -2.90 -24.60
CA THR A 167 -0.27 -3.72 -25.81
C THR A 167 0.41 -2.98 -26.96
N ALA A 168 0.68 -1.69 -26.84
CA ALA A 168 1.46 -0.90 -27.81
C ALA A 168 2.95 -1.30 -27.81
N TRP A 169 3.22 -2.62 -27.76
CA TRP A 169 4.54 -3.22 -27.68
C TRP A 169 5.44 -2.97 -28.93
N ARG A 170 4.87 -2.38 -29.97
CA ARG A 170 5.61 -1.96 -31.17
C ARG A 170 6.21 -0.58 -31.06
N GLU A 171 5.85 0.19 -30.04
CA GLU A 171 6.39 1.51 -29.78
C GLU A 171 7.63 1.39 -28.86
N GLU A 172 8.70 2.10 -29.22
CA GLU A 172 9.96 2.06 -28.46
C GLU A 172 9.80 2.52 -27.00
N ASP A 173 8.75 3.28 -26.71
CA ASP A 173 8.48 3.91 -25.41
C ASP A 173 7.34 3.26 -24.61
N TYR A 174 6.95 2.02 -24.88
CA TYR A 174 5.88 1.45 -24.09
C TYR A 174 6.29 1.26 -22.61
N SER A 175 5.39 1.68 -21.71
CA SER A 175 5.61 1.71 -20.26
C SER A 175 5.55 0.33 -19.57
N GLY A 176 5.44 -0.74 -20.35
CA GLY A 176 5.28 -2.10 -19.88
C GLY A 176 3.84 -2.59 -19.92
N LYS A 177 3.69 -3.91 -19.90
CA LYS A 177 2.40 -4.58 -19.89
C LYS A 177 1.87 -4.76 -18.48
N THR A 178 0.55 -4.64 -18.33
CA THR A 178 -0.15 -4.93 -17.08
C THR A 178 -1.39 -5.75 -17.38
N PHE A 179 -1.51 -6.91 -16.77
CA PHE A 179 -2.72 -7.72 -16.77
C PHE A 179 -3.50 -7.51 -15.49
N TYR A 180 -4.75 -7.07 -15.61
CA TYR A 180 -5.66 -6.86 -14.50
C TYR A 180 -6.67 -8.00 -14.42
N VAL A 181 -6.92 -8.49 -13.19
CA VAL A 181 -8.00 -9.44 -12.90
C VAL A 181 -8.88 -8.86 -11.80
N GLY A 182 -10.16 -8.67 -12.10
CA GLY A 182 -11.13 -7.97 -11.27
C GLY A 182 -11.51 -6.62 -11.86
N ARG A 183 -12.34 -5.87 -11.15
CA ARG A 183 -12.75 -4.51 -11.53
C ARG A 183 -12.06 -3.49 -10.64
N ARG A 184 -11.65 -2.36 -11.21
CA ARG A 184 -11.24 -1.19 -10.42
C ARG A 184 -12.37 -0.78 -9.48
N GLY A 185 -12.04 -0.53 -8.22
CA GLY A 185 -13.02 -0.17 -7.18
C GLY A 185 -13.80 -1.35 -6.58
N SER A 186 -13.54 -2.59 -7.01
CA SER A 186 -14.03 -3.77 -6.29
C SER A 186 -13.23 -4.00 -5.01
N SER A 187 -13.72 -4.88 -4.14
CA SER A 187 -13.03 -5.24 -2.90
C SER A 187 -11.71 -5.99 -3.12
N LYS A 188 -11.52 -6.56 -4.32
CA LYS A 188 -10.30 -7.25 -4.73
C LYS A 188 -9.95 -6.94 -6.18
N LEU A 189 -8.69 -6.54 -6.42
CA LEU A 189 -8.12 -6.34 -7.74
C LEU A 189 -6.71 -6.95 -7.79
N THR A 190 -6.46 -7.79 -8.78
CA THR A 190 -5.12 -8.35 -9.02
C THR A 190 -4.46 -7.63 -10.19
N ARG A 191 -3.17 -7.34 -10.07
CA ARG A 191 -2.32 -6.73 -11.11
C ARG A 191 -1.07 -7.59 -11.29
N ILE A 192 -0.79 -7.96 -12.52
CA ILE A 192 0.47 -8.60 -12.89
C ILE A 192 1.14 -7.70 -13.93
N TYR A 193 2.31 -7.16 -13.61
CA TYR A 193 2.92 -6.14 -14.46
C TYR A 193 4.45 -6.17 -14.48
N GLU A 194 5.02 -5.69 -15.58
CA GLU A 194 6.47 -5.55 -15.80
C GLU A 194 7.03 -4.43 -14.90
N LYS A 195 7.42 -4.80 -13.67
CA LYS A 195 7.89 -3.85 -12.64
C LYS A 195 9.19 -3.16 -13.04
N GLY A 196 10.10 -3.88 -13.67
CA GLY A 196 11.36 -3.29 -14.15
C GLY A 196 11.11 -2.14 -15.12
N ARG A 197 10.22 -2.36 -16.10
CA ARG A 197 9.84 -1.31 -17.06
C ARG A 197 9.15 -0.12 -16.42
N GLN A 198 8.28 -0.36 -15.45
CA GLN A 198 7.66 0.73 -14.67
C GLN A 198 8.72 1.62 -13.98
N LEU A 199 9.88 1.05 -13.62
CA LEU A 199 11.00 1.75 -13.02
C LEU A 199 12.00 2.30 -14.04
N GLY A 200 11.71 2.18 -15.35
CA GLY A 200 12.53 2.72 -16.43
C GLY A 200 13.62 1.76 -16.96
N ASP A 201 13.69 0.54 -16.46
CA ASP A 201 14.60 -0.49 -16.95
C ASP A 201 13.88 -1.37 -17.99
N LYS A 202 14.15 -1.08 -19.27
CA LYS A 202 13.47 -1.72 -20.42
C LYS A 202 13.86 -3.21 -20.58
N ASP A 203 15.02 -3.60 -20.10
CA ASP A 203 15.58 -4.93 -20.28
C ASP A 203 15.37 -5.83 -19.04
N SER A 204 14.84 -5.27 -17.98
CA SER A 204 14.61 -6.00 -16.74
C SER A 204 13.48 -7.02 -16.89
N PRO A 205 13.72 -8.31 -16.58
CA PRO A 205 12.68 -9.34 -16.57
C PRO A 205 11.77 -9.29 -15.34
N TRP A 206 11.93 -8.28 -14.46
CA TRP A 206 11.21 -8.18 -13.21
C TRP A 206 9.72 -7.94 -13.41
N VAL A 207 8.90 -8.88 -12.95
CA VAL A 207 7.45 -8.82 -12.94
C VAL A 207 6.95 -8.83 -11.49
N ARG A 208 5.95 -8.01 -11.18
CA ARG A 208 5.26 -8.02 -9.90
C ARG A 208 3.85 -8.56 -10.06
N PHE A 209 3.51 -9.50 -9.19
CA PHE A 209 2.14 -9.97 -8.93
C PHE A 209 1.64 -9.27 -7.68
N GLU A 210 0.58 -8.49 -7.79
CA GLU A 210 0.05 -7.66 -6.71
C GLU A 210 -1.45 -7.88 -6.55
N VAL A 211 -1.90 -8.06 -5.34
CA VAL A 211 -3.33 -8.20 -5.00
C VAL A 211 -3.71 -7.07 -4.05
N GLU A 212 -4.56 -6.19 -4.53
CA GLU A 212 -5.20 -5.14 -3.76
C GLU A 212 -6.46 -5.68 -3.10
N PHE A 213 -6.54 -5.59 -1.78
CA PHE A 213 -7.74 -5.85 -0.99
C PHE A 213 -8.28 -4.52 -0.45
N ARG A 214 -9.60 -4.37 -0.44
CA ARG A 214 -10.28 -3.19 0.08
C ARG A 214 -11.45 -3.54 0.99
N ASN A 215 -11.67 -2.70 2.01
CA ASN A 215 -12.81 -2.77 2.94
C ASN A 215 -12.97 -4.18 3.55
N ARG A 216 -14.11 -4.83 3.29
CA ARG A 216 -14.45 -6.13 3.87
C ARG A 216 -13.48 -7.27 3.56
N ASP A 217 -12.68 -7.15 2.50
CA ASP A 217 -11.72 -8.18 2.11
C ASP A 217 -10.33 -7.94 2.75
N CYS A 218 -10.19 -6.87 3.57
CA CYS A 218 -9.00 -6.58 4.38
C CYS A 218 -9.01 -7.27 5.76
N VAL A 219 -10.06 -8.02 6.10
CA VAL A 219 -10.27 -8.67 7.41
C VAL A 219 -9.90 -10.13 7.32
#